data_5d35e25ae178e0a168edbc35828ec3c0
#
_entry.id   5d35e25ae178e0a168edbc35828ec3c0
#
_cell.length_a   1.000
_cell.length_b   1.000
_cell.length_c   1.000
_cell.angle_alpha   90.00
_cell.angle_beta   90.00
_cell.angle_gamma   90.00
#
_symmetry.space_group_name_H-M   'P 1'
#
loop_
_entity.id
_entity.type
_entity.pdbx_description
1 polymer ?
#
loop_
_entity_poly.entity_id
_entity_poly.type
_entity_poly.pdbx_seq_one_letter_code
_entity_poly.pdbx_strand_id
1 'polypeptide(L)'
;TEQLKDIQATIDSLKISLKATSEDLMNCNTNIQITQKEIENAEHSIGNLKSLEEKFKYYEYYLSATGRDGLPYDIISSVIPRIQEDINNVLSQVVDFKIVMESDGKNINAFIEYDEDRKWPIELSSGMEKFVSTLAIRSSLINTTSLPRPNFLTIDEGFGALDQSNMGNISILLDYLKTQFKFIVMISHIDAIRDIVDAHIEITKGKDGFSKVHHE
;
A
#
# COMPACT_ATOMS: atom_id res chain seq x y z
N THR A 1 -48.44 -64.95 65.56
CA THR A 1 -49.05 -63.64 65.22
C THR A 1 -48.06 -62.44 65.24
N GLU A 2 -46.97 -62.52 66.04
CA GLU A 2 -45.96 -61.48 66.15
C GLU A 2 -45.00 -61.53 64.93
N GLN A 3 -44.56 -62.73 64.57
CA GLN A 3 -43.71 -62.96 63.38
C GLN A 3 -44.34 -62.47 62.07
N LEU A 4 -45.67 -62.53 61.92
CA LEU A 4 -46.37 -62.05 60.74
C LEU A 4 -46.38 -60.52 60.67
N LYS A 5 -46.41 -59.84 61.82
CA LYS A 5 -46.30 -58.36 61.84
C LYS A 5 -44.92 -57.89 61.51
N ASP A 6 -43.86 -58.55 61.97
CA ASP A 6 -42.48 -58.20 61.64
C ASP A 6 -42.16 -58.40 60.15
N ILE A 7 -42.68 -59.52 59.59
CA ILE A 7 -42.54 -59.80 58.17
C ILE A 7 -43.28 -58.71 57.36
N GLN A 8 -44.46 -58.31 57.77
CA GLN A 8 -45.22 -57.25 57.07
C GLN A 8 -44.49 -55.92 57.15
N ALA A 9 -43.97 -55.50 58.29
CA ALA A 9 -43.17 -54.29 58.45
C ALA A 9 -41.91 -54.33 57.58
N THR A 10 -41.25 -55.48 57.46
CA THR A 10 -40.08 -55.64 56.58
C THR A 10 -40.45 -55.52 55.10
N ILE A 11 -41.58 -56.11 54.67
CA ILE A 11 -42.12 -55.99 53.32
C ILE A 11 -42.43 -54.52 52.99
N ASP A 12 -43.04 -53.76 53.88
CA ASP A 12 -43.40 -52.38 53.65
C ASP A 12 -42.19 -51.51 53.61
N SER A 13 -41.16 -51.69 54.44
CA SER A 13 -39.89 -50.98 54.35
C SER A 13 -39.14 -51.30 53.04
N LEU A 14 -39.13 -52.54 52.59
CA LEU A 14 -38.54 -52.89 51.31
C LEU A 14 -39.26 -52.35 50.11
N LYS A 15 -40.59 -52.20 50.15
CA LYS A 15 -41.40 -51.51 49.11
C LYS A 15 -41.04 -50.06 49.03
N ILE A 16 -40.89 -49.39 50.18
CA ILE A 16 -40.50 -47.95 50.22
C ILE A 16 -39.09 -47.78 49.63
N SER A 17 -38.17 -48.63 50.05
CA SER A 17 -36.78 -48.58 49.51
C SER A 17 -36.73 -48.86 48.00
N LEU A 18 -37.50 -49.86 47.53
CA LEU A 18 -37.59 -50.17 46.09
C LEU A 18 -38.13 -48.98 45.28
N LYS A 19 -39.16 -48.29 45.81
CA LYS A 19 -39.77 -47.16 45.17
C LYS A 19 -38.75 -46.00 45.07
N ALA A 20 -38.04 -45.68 46.15
CA ALA A 20 -37.03 -44.64 46.17
C ALA A 20 -35.89 -44.96 45.17
N THR A 21 -35.37 -46.17 45.17
CA THR A 21 -34.31 -46.58 44.22
C THR A 21 -34.81 -46.56 42.78
N SER A 22 -36.06 -46.90 42.51
CA SER A 22 -36.66 -46.80 41.18
C SER A 22 -36.78 -45.35 40.68
N GLU A 23 -37.16 -44.43 41.59
CA GLU A 23 -37.21 -42.97 41.30
C GLU A 23 -35.80 -42.40 41.03
N ASP A 24 -34.82 -42.76 41.84
CA ASP A 24 -33.40 -42.39 41.62
C ASP A 24 -32.85 -42.89 40.30
N LEU A 25 -33.15 -44.15 39.93
CA LEU A 25 -32.75 -44.73 38.67
C LEU A 25 -33.40 -44.00 37.48
N MET A 26 -34.67 -43.64 37.59
CA MET A 26 -35.36 -42.87 36.56
C MET A 26 -34.74 -41.45 36.37
N ASN A 27 -34.43 -40.79 37.48
CA ASN A 27 -33.78 -39.47 37.49
C ASN A 27 -32.38 -39.56 36.89
N CYS A 28 -31.61 -40.59 37.24
CA CYS A 28 -30.28 -40.82 36.70
C CYS A 28 -30.32 -41.06 35.18
N ASN A 29 -31.24 -41.91 34.70
CA ASN A 29 -31.43 -42.13 33.27
C ASN A 29 -31.83 -40.84 32.53
N THR A 30 -32.69 -39.99 33.11
CA THR A 30 -33.06 -38.71 32.51
C THR A 30 -31.86 -37.78 32.41
N ASN A 31 -31.06 -37.71 33.47
CA ASN A 31 -29.83 -36.89 33.46
C ASN A 31 -28.82 -37.39 32.42
N ILE A 32 -28.64 -38.72 32.28
CA ILE A 32 -27.80 -39.29 31.24
C ILE A 32 -28.27 -38.86 29.84
N GLN A 33 -29.56 -38.93 29.56
CA GLN A 33 -30.09 -38.53 28.25
C GLN A 33 -29.89 -37.04 27.99
N ILE A 34 -30.08 -36.18 28.99
CA ILE A 34 -29.85 -34.74 28.87
C ILE A 34 -28.38 -34.47 28.57
N THR A 35 -27.47 -35.05 29.39
CA THR A 35 -26.03 -34.85 29.22
C THR A 35 -25.53 -35.39 27.87
N GLN A 36 -26.07 -36.51 27.42
CA GLN A 36 -25.75 -37.07 26.11
C GLN A 36 -26.08 -36.09 24.98
N LYS A 37 -27.27 -35.48 25.05
CA LYS A 37 -27.73 -34.50 24.08
C LYS A 37 -26.89 -33.22 24.12
N GLU A 38 -26.46 -32.79 25.30
CA GLU A 38 -25.54 -31.66 25.47
C GLU A 38 -24.18 -31.93 24.82
N ILE A 39 -23.66 -33.15 25.01
CA ILE A 39 -22.40 -33.58 24.35
C ILE A 39 -22.54 -33.54 22.82
N GLU A 40 -23.60 -34.12 22.26
CA GLU A 40 -23.86 -34.15 20.83
C GLU A 40 -23.93 -32.70 20.26
N ASN A 41 -24.61 -31.80 20.96
CA ASN A 41 -24.69 -30.39 20.57
C ASN A 41 -23.31 -29.66 20.62
N ALA A 42 -22.54 -29.96 21.66
CA ALA A 42 -21.19 -29.44 21.82
C ALA A 42 -20.24 -29.93 20.70
N GLU A 43 -20.29 -31.24 20.39
CA GLU A 43 -19.50 -31.82 19.30
C GLU A 43 -19.86 -31.23 17.94
N HIS A 44 -21.17 -31.02 17.68
CA HIS A 44 -21.62 -30.32 16.46
C HIS A 44 -21.09 -28.89 16.37
N SER A 45 -21.15 -28.17 17.50
CA SER A 45 -20.64 -26.80 17.59
C SER A 45 -19.12 -26.72 17.34
N ILE A 46 -18.36 -27.66 17.90
CA ILE A 46 -16.91 -27.80 17.69
C ILE A 46 -16.62 -28.08 16.20
N GLY A 47 -17.38 -28.94 15.57
CA GLY A 47 -17.26 -29.21 14.13
C GLY A 47 -17.48 -27.98 13.27
N ASN A 48 -18.51 -27.21 13.59
CA ASN A 48 -18.80 -25.94 12.90
C ASN A 48 -17.69 -24.90 13.10
N LEU A 49 -17.18 -24.77 14.34
CA LEU A 49 -16.08 -23.86 14.64
C LEU A 49 -14.81 -24.22 13.87
N LYS A 50 -14.43 -25.50 13.82
CA LYS A 50 -13.27 -25.96 13.04
C LYS A 50 -13.40 -25.61 11.55
N SER A 51 -14.58 -25.83 10.97
CA SER A 51 -14.84 -25.46 9.58
C SER A 51 -14.76 -23.94 9.34
N LEU A 52 -15.20 -23.16 10.32
CA LEU A 52 -15.12 -21.70 10.27
C LEU A 52 -13.66 -21.20 10.41
N GLU A 53 -12.88 -21.80 11.30
CA GLU A 53 -11.45 -21.50 11.46
C GLU A 53 -10.66 -21.77 10.18
N GLU A 54 -10.94 -22.88 9.49
CA GLU A 54 -10.30 -23.18 8.20
C GLU A 54 -10.63 -22.11 7.16
N LYS A 55 -11.90 -21.72 7.05
CA LYS A 55 -12.31 -20.64 6.13
C LYS A 55 -11.64 -19.32 6.50
N PHE A 56 -11.56 -18.99 7.78
CA PHE A 56 -10.95 -17.77 8.28
C PHE A 56 -9.47 -17.68 7.89
N LYS A 57 -8.71 -18.76 7.97
CA LYS A 57 -7.32 -18.83 7.50
C LYS A 57 -7.17 -18.45 6.02
N TYR A 58 -8.07 -18.93 5.16
CA TYR A 58 -8.04 -18.57 3.74
C TYR A 58 -8.31 -17.07 3.54
N TYR A 59 -9.21 -16.47 4.30
CA TYR A 59 -9.45 -15.02 4.25
C TYR A 59 -8.26 -14.22 4.78
N GLU A 60 -7.59 -14.67 5.84
CA GLU A 60 -6.36 -14.04 6.33
C GLU A 60 -5.25 -14.07 5.28
N TYR A 61 -5.02 -15.21 4.63
CA TYR A 61 -4.07 -15.31 3.52
C TYR A 61 -4.43 -14.39 2.36
N TYR A 62 -5.71 -14.34 1.99
CA TYR A 62 -6.18 -13.47 0.93
C TYR A 62 -5.95 -11.99 1.28
N LEU A 63 -6.33 -11.57 2.47
CA LEU A 63 -6.13 -10.20 2.95
C LEU A 63 -4.65 -9.82 3.04
N SER A 64 -3.80 -10.72 3.53
CA SER A 64 -2.36 -10.53 3.57
C SER A 64 -1.78 -10.40 2.16
N ALA A 65 -2.14 -11.30 1.25
CA ALA A 65 -1.64 -11.29 -0.11
C ALA A 65 -2.11 -10.07 -0.92
N THR A 66 -3.35 -9.62 -0.75
CA THR A 66 -3.92 -8.46 -1.48
C THR A 66 -3.71 -7.13 -0.76
N GLY A 67 -3.24 -7.18 0.47
CA GLY A 67 -2.90 -5.99 1.26
C GLY A 67 -1.78 -5.17 0.63
N ARG A 68 -1.61 -3.94 1.12
CA ARG A 68 -0.57 -3.02 0.64
C ARG A 68 0.83 -3.61 0.68
N ASP A 69 1.14 -4.37 1.72
CA ASP A 69 2.46 -4.95 2.00
C ASP A 69 2.60 -6.39 1.44
N GLY A 70 1.64 -6.85 0.63
CA GLY A 70 1.62 -8.14 -0.02
C GLY A 70 2.04 -8.09 -1.49
N LEU A 71 1.35 -8.86 -2.35
CA LEU A 71 1.65 -8.94 -3.79
C LEU A 71 1.82 -7.59 -4.50
N PRO A 72 1.01 -6.53 -4.22
CA PRO A 72 1.23 -5.24 -4.84
C PRO A 72 2.62 -4.67 -4.54
N TYR A 73 3.08 -4.81 -3.29
CA TYR A 73 4.42 -4.37 -2.90
C TYR A 73 5.52 -5.18 -3.59
N ASP A 74 5.39 -6.51 -3.64
CA ASP A 74 6.36 -7.39 -4.30
C ASP A 74 6.48 -7.06 -5.79
N ILE A 75 5.35 -6.81 -6.47
CA ILE A 75 5.32 -6.42 -7.87
C ILE A 75 6.06 -5.09 -8.07
N ILE A 76 5.73 -4.08 -7.27
CA ILE A 76 6.38 -2.77 -7.36
C ILE A 76 7.88 -2.90 -7.09
N SER A 77 8.26 -3.60 -6.02
CA SER A 77 9.67 -3.81 -5.65
C SER A 77 10.47 -4.50 -6.74
N SER A 78 9.86 -5.41 -7.48
CA SER A 78 10.53 -6.12 -8.58
C SER A 78 10.89 -5.23 -9.77
N VAL A 79 10.19 -4.11 -9.97
CA VAL A 79 10.44 -3.17 -11.09
C VAL A 79 11.33 -1.98 -10.69
N ILE A 80 11.60 -1.78 -9.38
CA ILE A 80 12.44 -0.68 -8.89
C ILE A 80 13.82 -0.63 -9.56
N PRO A 81 14.59 -1.74 -9.70
CA PRO A 81 15.90 -1.70 -10.30
C PRO A 81 15.88 -1.13 -11.73
N ARG A 82 14.87 -1.50 -12.52
CA ARG A 82 14.68 -1.00 -13.88
C ARG A 82 14.34 0.49 -13.89
N ILE A 83 13.43 0.91 -13.01
CA ILE A 83 13.07 2.33 -12.88
C ILE A 83 14.30 3.15 -12.48
N GLN A 84 15.10 2.67 -11.54
CA GLN A 84 16.33 3.31 -11.10
C GLN A 84 17.36 3.43 -12.24
N GLU A 85 17.52 2.38 -13.03
CA GLU A 85 18.40 2.40 -14.21
C GLU A 85 17.93 3.46 -15.22
N ASP A 86 16.64 3.47 -15.56
CA ASP A 86 16.06 4.45 -16.49
C ASP A 86 16.23 5.90 -15.98
N ILE A 87 16.03 6.14 -14.68
CA ILE A 87 16.27 7.44 -14.05
C ILE A 87 17.72 7.86 -14.20
N ASN A 88 18.64 6.98 -13.86
CA ASN A 88 20.07 7.28 -13.86
C ASN A 88 20.64 7.44 -15.28
N ASN A 89 20.06 6.79 -16.29
CA ASN A 89 20.39 7.04 -17.68
C ASN A 89 20.06 8.48 -18.11
N VAL A 90 18.97 9.05 -17.61
CA VAL A 90 18.61 10.44 -17.83
C VAL A 90 19.55 11.36 -17.05
N LEU A 91 19.74 11.10 -15.77
CA LEU A 91 20.53 11.95 -14.87
C LEU A 91 21.99 12.04 -15.26
N SER A 92 22.59 10.94 -15.72
CA SER A 92 24.01 10.90 -16.13
C SER A 92 24.38 11.87 -17.26
N GLN A 93 23.39 12.38 -18.00
CA GLN A 93 23.60 13.37 -19.05
C GLN A 93 23.58 14.81 -18.52
N VAL A 94 23.07 15.03 -17.30
CA VAL A 94 22.70 16.35 -16.79
C VAL A 94 23.43 16.68 -15.49
N VAL A 95 23.70 15.68 -14.65
CA VAL A 95 24.25 15.85 -13.29
C VAL A 95 25.25 14.77 -12.94
N ASP A 96 26.07 15.03 -11.90
CA ASP A 96 27.13 14.13 -11.42
C ASP A 96 26.67 13.18 -10.30
N PHE A 97 25.40 13.21 -9.92
CA PHE A 97 24.84 12.34 -8.91
C PHE A 97 23.89 11.30 -9.54
N LYS A 98 23.61 10.26 -8.81
CA LYS A 98 22.60 9.24 -9.17
C LYS A 98 21.51 9.15 -8.12
N ILE A 99 20.36 8.59 -8.52
CA ILE A 99 19.29 8.21 -7.62
C ILE A 99 19.45 6.74 -7.25
N VAL A 100 19.38 6.46 -5.94
CA VAL A 100 19.29 5.11 -5.38
C VAL A 100 17.93 4.94 -4.74
N MET A 101 17.21 3.91 -5.12
CA MET A 101 15.89 3.59 -4.57
C MET A 101 16.01 2.38 -3.65
N GLU A 102 15.61 2.54 -2.40
CA GLU A 102 15.64 1.50 -1.38
C GLU A 102 14.25 1.21 -0.86
N SER A 103 13.97 -0.08 -0.67
CA SER A 103 12.72 -0.56 -0.13
C SER A 103 12.94 -1.01 1.32
N ASP A 104 12.10 -0.54 2.24
CA ASP A 104 12.12 -0.94 3.65
C ASP A 104 11.06 -1.99 4.00
N GLY A 105 10.42 -2.61 2.99
CA GLY A 105 9.34 -3.57 3.16
C GLY A 105 7.95 -2.95 3.21
N LYS A 106 7.84 -1.61 3.30
CA LYS A 106 6.57 -0.86 3.31
C LYS A 106 6.59 0.34 2.39
N ASN A 107 7.73 1.00 2.27
CA ASN A 107 7.92 2.20 1.50
C ASN A 107 9.11 2.05 0.56
N ILE A 108 9.12 2.87 -0.48
CA ILE A 108 10.24 3.03 -1.39
C ILE A 108 10.79 4.42 -1.14
N ASN A 109 12.03 4.48 -0.70
CA ASN A 109 12.74 5.71 -0.39
C ASN A 109 13.73 6.03 -1.51
N ALA A 110 13.79 7.27 -1.94
CA ALA A 110 14.72 7.74 -2.95
C ALA A 110 15.83 8.57 -2.30
N PHE A 111 17.07 8.26 -2.66
CA PHE A 111 18.27 8.94 -2.17
C PHE A 111 19.04 9.52 -3.35
N ILE A 112 19.65 10.67 -3.12
CA ILE A 112 20.69 11.22 -3.99
C ILE A 112 22.03 10.68 -3.50
N GLU A 113 22.84 10.15 -4.41
CA GLU A 113 24.16 9.60 -4.12
C GLU A 113 25.18 10.16 -5.11
N TYR A 114 26.19 10.85 -4.59
CA TYR A 114 27.35 11.33 -5.35
C TYR A 114 28.48 10.29 -5.36
N ASP A 115 28.71 9.67 -4.21
CA ASP A 115 29.67 8.60 -3.97
C ASP A 115 29.26 7.77 -2.74
N GLU A 116 30.07 6.78 -2.34
CA GLU A 116 29.75 5.87 -1.24
C GLU A 116 29.57 6.57 0.09
N ASP A 117 30.21 7.73 0.31
CA ASP A 117 30.15 8.50 1.58
C ASP A 117 29.13 9.61 1.55
N ARG A 118 28.63 10.03 0.38
CA ARG A 118 27.72 11.16 0.18
C ARG A 118 26.39 10.72 -0.38
N LYS A 119 25.52 10.29 0.55
CA LYS A 119 24.16 9.84 0.26
C LYS A 119 23.18 10.44 1.27
N TRP A 120 22.09 11.02 0.77
CA TRP A 120 21.01 11.56 1.61
C TRP A 120 19.65 11.46 0.92
N PRO A 121 18.56 11.50 1.72
CA PRO A 121 17.20 11.50 1.17
C PRO A 121 16.99 12.67 0.21
N ILE A 122 16.23 12.44 -0.87
CA ILE A 122 15.92 13.45 -1.88
C ILE A 122 15.23 14.69 -1.30
N GLU A 123 14.51 14.53 -0.19
CA GLU A 123 13.84 15.63 0.51
C GLU A 123 14.80 16.64 1.11
N LEU A 124 16.04 16.23 1.39
CA LEU A 124 17.08 17.07 1.97
C LEU A 124 18.01 17.67 0.92
N SER A 125 17.77 17.41 -0.36
CA SER A 125 18.58 17.91 -1.47
C SER A 125 18.30 19.38 -1.79
N SER A 126 19.22 19.99 -2.54
CA SER A 126 19.06 21.35 -3.05
C SER A 126 17.86 21.46 -3.99
N GLY A 127 17.39 22.69 -4.23
CA GLY A 127 16.25 22.92 -5.12
C GLY A 127 16.46 22.40 -6.54
N MET A 128 17.68 22.57 -7.08
CA MET A 128 18.06 22.08 -8.40
C MET A 128 18.10 20.55 -8.43
N GLU A 129 18.80 19.91 -7.50
CA GLU A 129 18.86 18.46 -7.39
C GLU A 129 17.47 17.83 -7.28
N LYS A 130 16.62 18.42 -6.44
CA LYS A 130 15.22 17.98 -6.27
C LYS A 130 14.40 18.13 -7.55
N PHE A 131 14.54 19.24 -8.25
CA PHE A 131 13.83 19.50 -9.50
C PHE A 131 14.21 18.49 -10.58
N VAL A 132 15.51 18.35 -10.86
CA VAL A 132 16.02 17.46 -11.90
C VAL A 132 15.68 16.00 -11.57
N SER A 133 15.88 15.58 -10.33
CA SER A 133 15.54 14.23 -9.86
C SER A 133 14.05 13.93 -9.99
N THR A 134 13.20 14.85 -9.57
CA THR A 134 11.74 14.69 -9.66
C THR A 134 11.28 14.54 -11.10
N LEU A 135 11.86 15.33 -12.01
CA LEU A 135 11.52 15.31 -13.42
C LEU A 135 12.00 14.02 -14.09
N ALA A 136 13.22 13.56 -13.76
CA ALA A 136 13.75 12.28 -14.22
C ALA A 136 12.91 11.08 -13.72
N ILE A 137 12.54 11.07 -12.44
CA ILE A 137 11.66 10.03 -11.86
C ILE A 137 10.31 10.00 -12.59
N ARG A 138 9.66 11.14 -12.77
CA ARG A 138 8.36 11.22 -13.48
C ARG A 138 8.45 10.73 -14.92
N SER A 139 9.49 11.12 -15.63
CA SER A 139 9.73 10.69 -17.01
C SER A 139 9.93 9.17 -17.10
N SER A 140 10.74 8.60 -16.21
CA SER A 140 10.98 7.16 -16.14
C SER A 140 9.70 6.37 -15.79
N LEU A 141 8.89 6.86 -14.85
CA LEU A 141 7.61 6.22 -14.50
C LEU A 141 6.64 6.20 -15.69
N ILE A 142 6.59 7.25 -16.50
CA ILE A 142 5.77 7.27 -17.73
C ILE A 142 6.24 6.18 -18.70
N ASN A 143 7.55 5.93 -18.79
CA ASN A 143 8.12 4.90 -19.65
C ASN A 143 7.87 3.47 -19.16
N THR A 144 7.70 3.29 -17.85
CA THR A 144 7.49 1.98 -17.22
C THR A 144 6.02 1.54 -17.23
N THR A 145 5.08 2.49 -17.31
CA THR A 145 3.65 2.17 -17.30
C THR A 145 3.19 1.58 -18.63
N SER A 146 2.21 0.66 -18.56
CA SER A 146 1.48 0.15 -19.72
C SER A 146 0.37 1.08 -20.22
N LEU A 147 0.12 2.20 -19.56
CA LEU A 147 -0.88 3.19 -19.96
C LEU A 147 -0.45 3.93 -21.22
N PRO A 148 -1.39 4.48 -22.01
CA PRO A 148 -1.07 5.32 -23.16
C PRO A 148 -0.18 6.50 -22.74
N ARG A 149 0.95 6.68 -23.43
CA ARG A 149 1.87 7.79 -23.15
C ARG A 149 1.26 9.12 -23.56
N PRO A 150 1.31 10.15 -22.70
CA PRO A 150 0.90 11.49 -23.09
C PRO A 150 1.82 12.05 -24.15
N ASN A 151 1.28 12.79 -25.10
CA ASN A 151 2.07 13.45 -26.16
C ASN A 151 2.63 14.80 -25.71
N PHE A 152 2.26 15.29 -24.52
CA PHE A 152 2.68 16.60 -24.01
C PHE A 152 3.09 16.50 -22.54
N LEU A 153 3.94 17.42 -22.13
CA LEU A 153 4.35 17.62 -20.75
C LEU A 153 4.10 19.07 -20.36
N THR A 154 3.51 19.31 -19.20
CA THR A 154 3.39 20.66 -18.62
C THR A 154 4.28 20.75 -17.38
N ILE A 155 5.15 21.74 -17.34
CA ILE A 155 6.01 22.06 -16.20
C ILE A 155 5.56 23.41 -15.70
N ASP A 156 4.90 23.43 -14.54
CA ASP A 156 4.37 24.63 -13.91
C ASP A 156 5.30 25.03 -12.76
N GLU A 157 6.00 26.14 -12.93
CA GLU A 157 7.04 26.63 -12.04
C GLU A 157 8.10 25.57 -11.70
N GLY A 158 8.91 25.66 -10.76
CA GLY A 158 9.97 24.68 -10.43
C GLY A 158 11.37 25.15 -10.83
N PHE A 159 11.45 26.18 -11.67
CA PHE A 159 12.71 26.76 -12.11
C PHE A 159 13.24 27.83 -11.13
N GLY A 160 12.44 28.24 -10.13
CA GLY A 160 12.80 29.30 -9.18
C GLY A 160 14.00 28.98 -8.26
N ALA A 161 14.37 27.71 -8.18
CA ALA A 161 15.54 27.26 -7.42
C ALA A 161 16.81 27.13 -8.28
N LEU A 162 16.79 27.62 -9.53
CA LEU A 162 17.85 27.42 -10.50
C LEU A 162 18.71 28.66 -10.61
N ASP A 163 20.01 28.50 -10.40
CA ASP A 163 21.00 29.54 -10.66
C ASP A 163 21.36 29.59 -12.14
N GLN A 164 21.85 30.72 -12.61
CA GLN A 164 22.32 30.92 -14.00
C GLN A 164 23.36 29.84 -14.40
N SER A 165 24.18 29.38 -13.47
CA SER A 165 25.19 28.34 -13.70
C SER A 165 24.60 26.98 -14.08
N ASN A 166 23.33 26.71 -13.70
CA ASN A 166 22.65 25.44 -13.91
C ASN A 166 21.74 25.41 -15.14
N MET A 167 21.61 26.54 -15.85
CA MET A 167 20.74 26.65 -17.03
C MET A 167 21.21 25.75 -18.19
N GLY A 168 22.52 25.55 -18.33
CA GLY A 168 23.06 24.60 -19.32
C GLY A 168 22.58 23.16 -19.11
N ASN A 169 22.55 22.70 -17.85
CA ASN A 169 22.09 21.37 -17.50
C ASN A 169 20.61 21.18 -17.77
N ILE A 170 19.81 22.26 -17.57
CA ILE A 170 18.38 22.23 -17.85
C ILE A 170 18.09 22.17 -19.34
N SER A 171 18.86 22.90 -20.16
CA SER A 171 18.74 22.80 -21.61
C SER A 171 18.94 21.36 -22.10
N ILE A 172 19.97 20.66 -21.60
CA ILE A 172 20.22 19.24 -21.93
C ILE A 172 19.04 18.37 -21.51
N LEU A 173 18.50 18.59 -20.29
CA LEU A 173 17.35 17.84 -19.81
C LEU A 173 16.09 18.09 -20.67
N LEU A 174 15.85 19.34 -21.07
CA LEU A 174 14.73 19.68 -21.93
C LEU A 174 14.90 19.07 -23.33
N ASP A 175 16.08 19.06 -23.89
CA ASP A 175 16.36 18.40 -25.16
C ASP A 175 16.09 16.89 -25.08
N TYR A 176 16.46 16.25 -23.98
CA TYR A 176 16.07 14.87 -23.74
C TYR A 176 14.54 14.72 -23.69
N LEU A 177 13.84 15.55 -22.94
CA LEU A 177 12.37 15.49 -22.82
C LEU A 177 11.67 15.76 -24.16
N LYS A 178 12.21 16.62 -25.02
CA LYS A 178 11.72 16.84 -26.41
C LYS A 178 11.76 15.56 -27.24
N THR A 179 12.63 14.60 -26.94
CA THR A 179 12.60 13.29 -27.60
C THR A 179 11.45 12.40 -27.16
N GLN A 180 10.91 12.63 -25.95
CA GLN A 180 9.86 11.84 -25.34
C GLN A 180 8.45 12.41 -25.56
N PHE A 181 8.33 13.74 -25.64
CA PHE A 181 7.06 14.46 -25.77
C PHE A 181 7.03 15.28 -27.06
N LYS A 182 5.87 15.30 -27.74
CA LYS A 182 5.71 16.10 -28.96
C LYS A 182 5.80 17.60 -28.72
N PHE A 183 5.35 18.05 -27.54
CA PHE A 183 5.51 19.43 -27.09
C PHE A 183 5.56 19.49 -25.56
N ILE A 184 6.27 20.51 -25.07
CA ILE A 184 6.45 20.79 -23.64
C ILE A 184 5.94 22.21 -23.40
N VAL A 185 5.01 22.37 -22.47
CA VAL A 185 4.51 23.66 -22.01
C VAL A 185 5.21 24.00 -20.69
N MET A 186 5.90 25.13 -20.66
CA MET A 186 6.58 25.60 -19.46
C MET A 186 5.93 26.88 -18.98
N ILE A 187 5.54 26.93 -17.71
CA ILE A 187 5.01 28.13 -17.05
C ILE A 187 6.08 28.62 -16.09
N SER A 188 6.58 29.84 -16.32
CA SER A 188 7.67 30.41 -15.52
C SER A 188 7.61 31.92 -15.52
N HIS A 189 8.10 32.54 -14.46
CA HIS A 189 8.33 33.96 -14.35
C HIS A 189 9.82 34.35 -14.49
N ILE A 190 10.67 33.38 -14.86
CA ILE A 190 12.12 33.56 -14.98
C ILE A 190 12.50 33.92 -16.42
N ASP A 191 13.09 35.07 -16.62
CA ASP A 191 13.46 35.56 -17.97
C ASP A 191 14.45 34.61 -18.68
N ALA A 192 15.38 34.00 -17.94
CA ALA A 192 16.38 33.10 -18.52
C ALA A 192 15.78 31.84 -19.21
N ILE A 193 14.53 31.50 -18.91
CA ILE A 193 13.82 30.38 -19.58
C ILE A 193 13.49 30.75 -21.04
N ARG A 194 13.34 32.06 -21.37
CA ARG A 194 13.03 32.50 -22.74
C ARG A 194 14.10 32.05 -23.74
N ASP A 195 15.36 31.99 -23.29
CA ASP A 195 16.49 31.67 -24.18
C ASP A 195 16.59 30.17 -24.55
N ILE A 196 15.85 29.30 -23.83
CA ILE A 196 15.90 27.85 -24.00
C ILE A 196 14.61 27.24 -24.56
N VAL A 197 13.60 28.07 -24.83
CA VAL A 197 12.32 27.63 -25.42
C VAL A 197 12.25 28.02 -26.91
N ASP A 198 11.51 27.20 -27.68
CA ASP A 198 11.38 27.43 -29.12
C ASP A 198 10.38 28.57 -29.44
N ALA A 199 9.43 28.84 -28.55
CA ALA A 199 8.47 29.92 -28.65
C ALA A 199 8.01 30.37 -27.25
N HIS A 200 7.71 31.64 -27.04
CA HIS A 200 7.18 32.11 -25.79
C HIS A 200 5.90 32.91 -25.94
N ILE A 201 5.06 32.87 -24.93
CA ILE A 201 3.82 33.63 -24.82
C ILE A 201 3.92 34.45 -23.54
N GLU A 202 3.98 35.75 -23.64
CA GLU A 202 4.00 36.64 -22.48
C GLU A 202 2.58 37.03 -22.09
N ILE A 203 2.27 36.89 -20.79
CA ILE A 203 0.98 37.29 -20.22
C ILE A 203 1.23 38.42 -19.23
N THR A 204 0.77 39.61 -19.55
CA THR A 204 0.91 40.81 -18.71
C THR A 204 -0.44 41.25 -18.15
N LYS A 205 -0.46 41.79 -16.92
CA LYS A 205 -1.66 42.39 -16.34
C LYS A 205 -1.75 43.84 -16.72
N GLY A 206 -2.79 44.22 -17.49
CA GLY A 206 -3.07 45.57 -17.86
C GLY A 206 -3.49 46.47 -16.68
N LYS A 207 -3.38 47.78 -16.82
CA LYS A 207 -3.84 48.78 -15.84
C LYS A 207 -5.37 48.71 -15.62
N ASP A 208 -6.08 48.17 -16.57
CA ASP A 208 -7.52 47.89 -16.57
C ASP A 208 -7.91 46.63 -15.77
N GLY A 209 -6.92 45.91 -15.22
CA GLY A 209 -7.10 44.67 -14.44
C GLY A 209 -7.25 43.41 -15.29
N PHE A 210 -7.30 43.53 -16.64
CA PHE A 210 -7.37 42.40 -17.53
C PHE A 210 -5.98 41.89 -17.93
N SER A 211 -5.88 40.61 -18.19
CA SER A 211 -4.66 39.99 -18.73
C SER A 211 -4.58 40.23 -20.24
N LYS A 212 -3.40 40.57 -20.73
CA LYS A 212 -3.08 40.72 -22.14
C LYS A 212 -2.05 39.68 -22.54
N VAL A 213 -2.26 39.08 -23.70
CA VAL A 213 -1.38 38.05 -24.25
C VAL A 213 -0.56 38.66 -25.37
N HIS A 214 0.74 38.49 -25.29
CA HIS A 214 1.70 38.96 -26.30
C HIS A 214 2.38 37.69 -26.89
N HIS A 215 2.45 37.61 -28.21
CA HIS A 215 3.17 36.56 -28.94
C HIS A 215 4.44 37.20 -29.52
N GLU A 216 5.57 36.55 -29.26
CA GLU A 216 6.81 36.80 -29.99
C GLU A 216 7.30 35.52 -30.66
#